data_5fb46e6a64aa7b0e5b98554c019a04a5
#
_entry.id   5fb46e6a64aa7b0e5b98554c019a04a5
#
_cell.length_a   1.000
_cell.length_b   1.000
_cell.length_c   1.000
_cell.angle_alpha   90.00
_cell.angle_beta   90.00
_cell.angle_gamma   90.00
#
_symmetry.space_group_name_H-M   'P 1'
#
loop_
_entity.id
_entity.type
_entity.pdbx_description
1 polymer ?
#
loop_
_entity_poly.entity_id
_entity_poly.type
_entity_poly.pdbx_seq_one_letter_code
_entity_poly.pdbx_strand_id
1 'polypeptide(L)'
;MLVETGFTRSKNSVNIVMKNFMDFSVGAITYWAFGFAFAYGGTTLGGFIAYGDFFLEGQASTYFFQVVFAATAATIVSGAVAERTKFSAYLLFQPFICGVIYPIVTHWVWSGQGWLGDLGFIDFAGSGVVHMVG
;
A
#
# COMPACT_ATOMS: atom_id res chain seq x y z
N MET A 1 -10.54 -0.55 -10.31
CA MET A 1 -11.08 -1.81 -10.87
C MET A 1 -11.71 -1.62 -12.25
N LEU A 2 -12.87 -0.94 -12.40
CA LEU A 2 -13.56 -0.83 -13.70
C LEU A 2 -12.72 -0.13 -14.78
N VAL A 3 -12.03 0.95 -14.43
CA VAL A 3 -11.15 1.69 -15.35
C VAL A 3 -10.02 0.79 -15.87
N GLU A 4 -9.32 0.08 -14.99
CA GLU A 4 -8.24 -0.83 -15.37
C GLU A 4 -8.77 -1.98 -16.27
N THR A 5 -9.94 -2.54 -15.91
CA THR A 5 -10.59 -3.56 -16.73
C THR A 5 -10.95 -3.04 -18.12
N GLY A 6 -11.35 -1.77 -18.22
CA GLY A 6 -11.69 -1.12 -19.51
C GLY A 6 -10.48 -0.89 -20.42
N PHE A 7 -9.27 -0.78 -19.87
CA PHE A 7 -8.04 -0.62 -20.66
C PHE A 7 -7.39 -1.94 -21.07
N THR A 8 -7.89 -3.08 -20.61
CA THR A 8 -7.36 -4.40 -20.93
C THR A 8 -8.23 -5.12 -21.96
N ARG A 9 -7.66 -6.14 -22.61
CA ARG A 9 -8.42 -6.95 -23.59
C ARG A 9 -9.56 -7.67 -22.89
N SER A 10 -10.73 -7.73 -23.52
CA SER A 10 -11.97 -8.32 -22.97
C SER A 10 -11.79 -9.75 -22.44
N LYS A 11 -10.92 -10.55 -23.07
CA LYS A 11 -10.60 -11.91 -22.62
C LYS A 11 -9.93 -11.96 -21.24
N ASN A 12 -9.34 -10.86 -20.79
CA ASN A 12 -8.65 -10.76 -19.52
C ASN A 12 -9.49 -10.07 -18.42
N SER A 13 -10.69 -9.61 -18.73
CA SER A 13 -11.53 -8.83 -17.81
C SER A 13 -11.74 -9.52 -16.46
N VAL A 14 -12.07 -10.82 -16.47
CA VAL A 14 -12.26 -11.60 -15.24
C VAL A 14 -10.97 -11.66 -14.41
N ASN A 15 -9.82 -11.87 -15.05
CA ASN A 15 -8.53 -11.92 -14.38
C ASN A 15 -8.20 -10.59 -13.71
N ILE A 16 -8.45 -9.46 -14.39
CA ILE A 16 -8.19 -8.12 -13.86
C ILE A 16 -9.13 -7.79 -12.69
N VAL A 17 -10.41 -8.13 -12.81
CA VAL A 17 -11.36 -7.96 -11.70
C VAL A 17 -10.93 -8.76 -10.47
N MET A 18 -10.53 -10.02 -10.65
CA MET A 18 -10.05 -10.86 -9.56
C MET A 18 -8.75 -10.33 -8.94
N LYS A 19 -7.80 -9.84 -9.76
CA LYS A 19 -6.60 -9.17 -9.25
C LYS A 19 -6.96 -8.02 -8.32
N ASN A 20 -7.78 -7.09 -8.77
CA ASN A 20 -8.17 -5.93 -7.99
C ASN A 20 -8.91 -6.30 -6.69
N PHE A 21 -9.76 -7.33 -6.73
CA PHE A 21 -10.41 -7.84 -5.52
C PHE A 21 -9.41 -8.41 -4.52
N MET A 22 -8.44 -9.19 -5.01
CA MET A 22 -7.40 -9.76 -4.19
C MET A 22 -6.42 -8.70 -3.68
N ASP A 23 -6.16 -7.64 -4.45
CA ASP A 23 -5.35 -6.50 -4.01
C ASP A 23 -5.90 -5.90 -2.73
N PHE A 24 -7.17 -5.60 -2.72
CA PHE A 24 -7.81 -5.06 -1.53
C PHE A 24 -7.76 -6.07 -0.37
N SER A 25 -8.10 -7.33 -0.63
CA SER A 25 -8.18 -8.36 0.41
C SER A 25 -6.81 -8.69 1.03
N VAL A 26 -5.85 -9.02 0.19
CA VAL A 26 -4.48 -9.36 0.65
C VAL A 26 -3.76 -8.13 1.18
N GLY A 27 -3.92 -6.99 0.51
CA GLY A 27 -3.35 -5.71 0.93
C GLY A 27 -3.85 -5.29 2.30
N ALA A 28 -5.16 -5.36 2.53
CA ALA A 28 -5.76 -5.01 3.82
C ALA A 28 -5.24 -5.91 4.95
N ILE A 29 -5.20 -7.22 4.75
CA ILE A 29 -4.70 -8.17 5.75
C ILE A 29 -3.22 -7.93 6.04
N THR A 30 -2.40 -7.76 5.01
CA THR A 30 -0.97 -7.53 5.18
C THR A 30 -0.68 -6.19 5.85
N TYR A 31 -1.39 -5.16 5.43
CA TYR A 31 -1.27 -3.84 6.02
C TYR A 31 -1.73 -3.81 7.48
N TRP A 32 -2.79 -4.54 7.81
CA TRP A 32 -3.25 -4.74 9.19
C TRP A 32 -2.21 -5.45 10.05
N ALA A 33 -1.62 -6.53 9.54
CA ALA A 33 -0.71 -7.36 10.33
C ALA A 33 0.64 -6.66 10.60
N PHE A 34 1.20 -5.99 9.59
CA PHE A 34 2.57 -5.45 9.65
C PHE A 34 2.68 -4.03 9.13
N GLY A 35 2.03 -3.73 8.01
CA GLY A 35 2.25 -2.48 7.29
C GLY A 35 1.91 -1.25 8.13
N PHE A 36 0.80 -1.29 8.84
CA PHE A 36 0.40 -0.17 9.70
C PHE A 36 1.41 0.07 10.83
N ALA A 37 1.94 -0.99 11.43
CA ALA A 37 2.98 -0.92 12.45
C ALA A 37 4.27 -0.26 11.92
N PHE A 38 4.67 -0.58 10.69
CA PHE A 38 5.86 0.01 10.05
C PHE A 38 5.65 1.46 9.61
N ALA A 39 4.42 1.85 9.32
CA ALA A 39 4.07 3.22 8.96
C ALA A 39 3.89 4.13 10.18
N TYR A 40 3.13 3.67 11.17
CA TYR A 40 2.60 4.49 12.27
C TYR A 40 2.87 3.93 13.67
N GLY A 41 3.68 2.89 13.81
CA GLY A 41 4.03 2.30 15.12
C GLY A 41 4.60 3.33 16.08
N GLY A 42 4.43 3.07 17.38
CA GLY A 42 4.77 4.01 18.43
C GLY A 42 6.26 4.32 18.60
N THR A 43 7.15 3.51 17.98
CA THR A 43 8.61 3.71 18.06
C THR A 43 9.19 3.84 16.66
N THR A 44 10.03 4.86 16.45
CA THR A 44 10.72 5.08 15.17
C THR A 44 12.21 4.75 15.26
N LEU A 45 12.76 4.19 14.19
CA LEU A 45 14.19 3.97 14.00
C LEU A 45 14.76 5.06 13.09
N GLY A 46 15.20 6.16 13.71
CA GLY A 46 15.84 7.26 13.00
C GLY A 46 14.98 7.94 11.93
N GLY A 47 13.66 7.86 12.03
CA GLY A 47 12.73 8.42 11.03
C GLY A 47 12.60 7.60 9.75
N PHE A 48 13.24 6.43 9.65
CA PHE A 48 13.19 5.59 8.45
C PHE A 48 12.10 4.54 8.47
N ILE A 49 11.81 3.97 9.63
CA ILE A 49 10.76 2.95 9.81
C ILE A 49 10.24 3.02 11.23
N ALA A 50 8.95 2.81 11.40
CA ALA A 50 8.35 2.61 12.71
C ALA A 50 8.25 1.12 13.06
N TYR A 51 8.03 0.84 14.32
CA TYR A 51 7.66 -0.49 14.80
C TYR A 51 6.84 -0.39 16.10
N GLY A 52 6.12 -1.44 16.42
CA GLY A 52 5.17 -1.48 17.53
C GLY A 52 3.72 -1.48 17.02
N ASP A 53 2.77 -1.66 17.91
CA ASP A 53 1.33 -1.65 17.62
C ASP A 53 0.93 -2.60 16.46
N PHE A 54 1.58 -3.76 16.37
CA PHE A 54 1.22 -4.80 15.42
C PHE A 54 -0.22 -5.27 15.65
N PHE A 55 -0.89 -5.69 14.59
CA PHE A 55 -2.28 -6.13 14.63
C PHE A 55 -3.25 -5.05 15.14
N LEU A 56 -2.89 -3.79 14.99
CA LEU A 56 -3.75 -2.63 15.19
C LEU A 56 -4.22 -2.40 16.63
N GLU A 57 -3.32 -2.30 17.58
CA GLU A 57 -3.67 -1.97 18.95
C GLU A 57 -4.22 -0.53 19.07
N GLY A 58 -5.55 -0.39 19.07
CA GLY A 58 -6.22 0.87 19.47
C GLY A 58 -6.35 1.96 18.39
N GLN A 59 -5.91 1.74 17.14
CA GLN A 59 -5.91 2.78 16.08
C GLN A 59 -6.82 2.48 14.88
N ALA A 60 -7.97 1.86 15.11
CA ALA A 60 -8.85 1.37 14.05
C ALA A 60 -9.31 2.44 13.04
N SER A 61 -9.60 3.65 13.49
CA SER A 61 -10.06 4.73 12.59
C SER A 61 -8.96 5.19 11.64
N THR A 62 -7.74 5.37 12.13
CA THR A 62 -6.57 5.76 11.33
C THR A 62 -6.23 4.65 10.34
N TYR A 63 -6.23 3.40 10.78
CA TYR A 63 -6.03 2.25 9.90
C TYR A 63 -7.05 2.23 8.77
N PHE A 64 -8.34 2.37 9.08
CA PHE A 64 -9.40 2.30 8.09
C PHE A 64 -9.24 3.37 7.00
N PHE A 65 -8.78 4.54 7.39
CA PHE A 65 -8.45 5.59 6.44
C PHE A 65 -7.20 5.27 5.62
N GLN A 66 -6.16 4.73 6.23
CA GLN A 66 -4.87 4.49 5.58
C GLN A 66 -4.82 3.22 4.71
N VAL A 67 -5.61 2.21 5.02
CA VAL A 67 -5.61 0.96 4.25
C VAL A 67 -6.02 1.15 2.80
N VAL A 68 -6.89 2.12 2.51
CA VAL A 68 -7.32 2.41 1.13
C VAL A 68 -6.19 2.99 0.28
N PHE A 69 -5.28 3.75 0.88
CA PHE A 69 -4.09 4.27 0.19
C PHE A 69 -3.06 3.15 -0.05
N ALA A 70 -2.86 2.25 0.90
CA ALA A 70 -2.00 1.08 0.73
C ALA A 70 -2.51 0.19 -0.42
N ALA A 71 -3.81 -0.09 -0.44
CA ALA A 71 -4.44 -0.84 -1.52
C ALA A 71 -4.34 -0.11 -2.86
N THR A 72 -4.41 1.23 -2.87
CA THR A 72 -4.25 2.03 -4.08
C THR A 72 -2.84 1.91 -4.65
N ALA A 73 -1.79 1.99 -3.82
CA ALA A 73 -0.42 1.79 -4.27
C ALA A 73 -0.24 0.41 -4.93
N ALA A 74 -0.77 -0.65 -4.32
CA ALA A 74 -0.74 -2.00 -4.88
C ALA A 74 -1.50 -2.10 -6.22
N THR A 75 -2.66 -1.46 -6.33
CA THR A 75 -3.46 -1.46 -7.57
C THR A 75 -2.75 -0.73 -8.72
N ILE A 76 -1.96 0.29 -8.44
CA ILE A 76 -1.14 0.96 -9.47
C ILE A 76 -0.12 -0.03 -10.05
N VAL A 77 0.55 -0.81 -9.21
CA VAL A 77 1.45 -1.89 -9.66
C VAL A 77 0.71 -2.93 -10.50
N SER A 78 -0.53 -3.27 -10.12
CA SER A 78 -1.37 -4.18 -10.92
C SER A 78 -1.52 -3.72 -12.37
N GLY A 79 -1.73 -2.42 -12.58
CA GLY A 79 -1.82 -1.83 -13.92
C GLY A 79 -0.56 -2.00 -14.75
N ALA A 80 0.60 -1.78 -14.13
CA ALA A 80 1.90 -1.91 -14.81
C ALA A 80 2.20 -3.35 -15.27
N VAL A 81 1.74 -4.35 -14.52
CA VAL A 81 1.95 -5.77 -14.81
C VAL A 81 0.73 -6.45 -15.46
N ALA A 82 -0.31 -5.69 -15.78
CA ALA A 82 -1.52 -6.21 -16.40
C ALA A 82 -1.19 -6.96 -17.70
N GLU A 83 -1.86 -8.09 -17.91
CA GLU A 83 -1.69 -8.99 -19.09
C GLU A 83 -0.29 -9.61 -19.25
N ARG A 84 0.69 -9.29 -18.41
CA ARG A 84 2.09 -9.73 -18.55
C ARG A 84 2.53 -10.68 -17.45
N THR A 85 1.89 -10.64 -16.28
CA THR A 85 2.29 -11.39 -15.10
C THR A 85 1.22 -12.42 -14.73
N LYS A 86 1.68 -13.61 -14.33
CA LYS A 86 0.79 -14.65 -13.80
C LYS A 86 0.13 -14.16 -12.50
N PHE A 87 -1.14 -14.52 -12.32
CA PHE A 87 -1.93 -14.16 -11.15
C PHE A 87 -1.24 -14.57 -9.83
N SER A 88 -0.71 -15.79 -9.75
CA SER A 88 -0.02 -16.29 -8.57
C SER A 88 1.24 -15.50 -8.23
N ALA A 89 2.02 -15.10 -9.23
CA ALA A 89 3.22 -14.29 -9.02
C ALA A 89 2.83 -12.90 -8.48
N TYR A 90 1.76 -12.33 -9.01
CA TYR A 90 1.23 -11.07 -8.51
C TYR A 90 0.83 -11.15 -7.03
N LEU A 91 0.11 -12.20 -6.63
CA LEU A 91 -0.26 -12.41 -5.22
C LEU A 91 0.92 -12.58 -4.27
N LEU A 92 2.06 -13.08 -4.77
CA LEU A 92 3.26 -13.27 -3.95
C LEU A 92 3.98 -11.96 -3.63
N PHE A 93 4.04 -11.02 -4.55
CA PHE A 93 4.77 -9.77 -4.29
C PHE A 93 3.91 -8.67 -3.69
N GLN A 94 2.60 -8.75 -3.79
CA GLN A 94 1.70 -7.75 -3.23
C GLN A 94 1.87 -7.54 -1.71
N PRO A 95 2.05 -8.58 -0.87
CA PRO A 95 2.38 -8.40 0.54
C PRO A 95 3.64 -7.56 0.78
N PHE A 96 4.63 -7.63 -0.10
CA PHE A 96 5.83 -6.79 0.01
C PHE A 96 5.51 -5.31 -0.25
N ILE A 97 4.63 -5.03 -1.19
CA ILE A 97 4.19 -3.65 -1.47
C ILE A 97 3.44 -3.09 -0.27
N CYS A 98 2.39 -3.77 0.17
CA CYS A 98 1.52 -3.29 1.25
C CYS A 98 2.12 -3.45 2.65
N GLY A 99 2.99 -4.42 2.86
CA GLY A 99 3.57 -4.73 4.17
C GLY A 99 4.94 -4.09 4.42
N VAL A 100 5.68 -3.73 3.38
CA VAL A 100 7.06 -3.23 3.52
C VAL A 100 7.27 -1.94 2.74
N ILE A 101 7.17 -1.96 1.42
CA ILE A 101 7.58 -0.82 0.58
C ILE A 101 6.74 0.42 0.88
N TYR A 102 5.42 0.30 0.72
CA TYR A 102 4.49 1.39 0.96
C TYR A 102 4.55 1.92 2.41
N PRO A 103 4.53 1.07 3.46
CA PRO A 103 4.62 1.54 4.84
C PRO A 103 5.87 2.34 5.16
N ILE A 104 7.03 1.95 4.65
CA ILE A 104 8.30 2.66 4.86
C ILE A 104 8.21 4.07 4.28
N VAL A 105 7.77 4.22 3.03
CA VAL A 105 7.61 5.54 2.41
C VAL A 105 6.52 6.37 3.09
N THR A 106 5.43 5.74 3.51
CA THR A 106 4.38 6.39 4.31
C THR A 106 4.95 6.93 5.62
N HIS A 107 5.79 6.16 6.31
CA HIS A 107 6.45 6.61 7.52
C HIS A 107 7.31 7.85 7.27
N TRP A 108 8.08 7.88 6.19
CA TRP A 108 8.96 9.02 5.87
C TRP A 108 8.21 10.36 5.76
N VAL A 109 6.95 10.34 5.30
CA VAL A 109 6.21 11.55 4.92
C VAL A 109 5.04 11.83 5.84
N TRP A 110 4.22 10.83 6.17
CA TRP A 110 2.92 11.03 6.82
C TRP A 110 2.86 10.66 8.29
N SER A 111 3.88 10.02 8.84
CA SER A 111 3.86 9.59 10.25
C SER A 111 4.00 10.72 11.27
N GLY A 112 4.49 11.88 10.84
CA GLY A 112 4.89 12.97 11.75
C GLY A 112 6.20 12.71 12.49
N GLN A 113 6.89 11.60 12.22
CA GLN A 113 8.18 11.21 12.78
C GLN A 113 9.17 10.77 11.68
N GLY A 114 8.79 10.98 10.42
CA GLY A 114 9.57 10.58 9.27
C GLY A 114 10.59 11.63 8.83
N TRP A 115 11.79 11.17 8.47
CA TRP A 115 12.91 12.05 8.11
C TRP A 115 12.61 13.01 6.96
N LEU A 116 11.79 12.58 5.99
CA LEU A 116 11.46 13.40 4.83
C LEU A 116 10.44 14.49 5.18
N GLY A 117 9.48 14.17 6.07
CA GLY A 117 8.56 15.14 6.65
C GLY A 117 9.29 16.20 7.48
N ASP A 118 10.29 15.78 8.26
CA ASP A 118 11.14 16.69 9.07
C ASP A 118 11.95 17.66 8.20
N LEU A 119 12.31 17.26 6.98
CA LEU A 119 12.92 18.15 5.99
C LEU A 119 11.92 19.11 5.31
N GLY A 120 10.65 19.05 5.66
CA GLY A 120 9.61 19.91 5.11
C GLY A 120 8.98 19.41 3.82
N PHE A 121 9.15 18.14 3.46
CA PHE A 121 8.45 17.55 2.32
C PHE A 121 6.96 17.41 2.62
N ILE A 122 6.13 17.90 1.72
CA ILE A 122 4.67 17.88 1.87
C ILE A 122 4.07 17.04 0.73
N ASP A 123 3.34 16.01 1.10
CA ASP A 123 2.47 15.25 0.19
C ASP A 123 1.05 15.26 0.74
N PHE A 124 0.18 16.06 0.15
CA PHE A 124 -1.18 16.25 0.66
C PHE A 124 -2.08 15.04 0.42
N ALA A 125 -1.98 14.41 -0.73
CA ALA A 125 -2.93 13.38 -1.17
C ALA A 125 -2.29 12.11 -1.75
N GLY A 126 -0.98 11.92 -1.58
CA GLY A 126 -0.31 10.69 -1.97
C GLY A 126 0.29 10.68 -3.37
N SER A 127 0.59 11.85 -3.96
CA SER A 127 1.28 11.86 -5.25
C SER A 127 2.67 11.22 -5.18
N GLY A 128 3.40 11.41 -4.09
CA GLY A 128 4.66 10.72 -3.79
C GLY A 128 4.44 9.40 -3.08
N VAL A 129 3.73 9.43 -1.94
CA VAL A 129 3.59 8.28 -1.05
C VAL A 129 2.81 7.13 -1.69
N VAL A 130 1.83 7.41 -2.53
CA VAL A 130 0.98 6.40 -3.18
C VAL A 130 1.34 6.20 -4.64
N HIS A 131 1.21 7.26 -5.45
CA HIS A 131 1.30 7.13 -6.91
C HIS A 131 2.74 6.94 -7.41
N MET A 132 3.72 7.61 -6.82
CA MET A 132 5.12 7.39 -7.21
C MET A 132 5.67 6.07 -6.69
N VAL A 133 5.16 5.57 -5.55
CA VAL A 133 5.52 4.25 -5.01
C VAL A 133 4.94 3.14 -5.88
N GLY A 134 3.68 3.22 -6.30
CA GLY A 134 3.05 2.25 -7.22
C GLY A 134 3.58 2.35 -8.65
#